data_0426abd52e59e6b7f0fd09de3a6caf6a
#
_entry.id   0426abd52e59e6b7f0fd09de3a6caf6a
#
_cell.length_a   1.000
_cell.length_b   1.000
_cell.length_c   1.000
_cell.angle_alpha   90.00
_cell.angle_beta   90.00
_cell.angle_gamma   90.00
#
_symmetry.space_group_name_H-M   'P 1'
#
loop_
_entity.id
_entity.type
_entity.pdbx_description
1 polymer ?
#
loop_
_entity_poly.entity_id
_entity_poly.type
_entity_poly.pdbx_seq_one_letter_code
_entity_poly.pdbx_strand_id
1 'polypeptide(L)'
;MADPIFENTRLVEIYDTFDGQRKDLDHYLAIVKELNAKSVLDVGCGTGSFSCLLSAQGCEVTGIDPAEASLNAARKKPYANQVRWILGDTGRLPPLTVDLAVMTGNVAQVFITEDDWKNNLIAIRQTLQNGGHIVFEVRDPAQQAWLKWTREQTHQRIEVPNIGFVEGWCDVMEASDGLVRFRCTYVFEADGQILTSDSTLRFREKEEIIHSLEQSGYQVKDIRDAPDRPKQEFVFIAQAV
;
A
#
# COMPACT_ATOMS: atom_id res chain seq x y z
N MET A 1 11.77 8.55 4.82
CA MET A 1 11.85 9.12 3.46
C MET A 1 11.23 8.07 2.55
N ALA A 2 10.34 8.45 1.64
CA ALA A 2 9.72 7.48 0.73
C ALA A 2 10.76 6.91 -0.25
N ASP A 3 10.53 5.67 -0.72
CA ASP A 3 11.41 5.04 -1.68
C ASP A 3 11.37 5.77 -3.03
N PRO A 4 12.46 5.75 -3.83
CA PRO A 4 12.52 6.46 -5.10
C PRO A 4 11.36 6.17 -6.06
N ILE A 5 10.81 4.94 -6.06
CA ILE A 5 9.67 4.57 -6.91
C ILE A 5 8.44 5.44 -6.64
N PHE A 6 8.28 5.95 -5.43
CA PHE A 6 7.15 6.78 -5.01
C PHE A 6 7.46 8.28 -5.02
N GLU A 7 8.77 8.68 -4.96
CA GLU A 7 9.18 10.07 -4.82
C GLU A 7 9.83 10.66 -6.09
N ASN A 8 10.45 9.83 -6.94
CA ASN A 8 11.01 10.29 -8.20
C ASN A 8 9.89 10.47 -9.23
N THR A 9 9.68 11.69 -9.70
CA THR A 9 8.60 12.05 -10.63
C THR A 9 8.54 11.13 -11.85
N ARG A 10 9.69 10.80 -12.44
CA ARG A 10 9.74 9.96 -13.64
C ARG A 10 9.35 8.49 -13.36
N LEU A 11 9.69 7.98 -12.16
CA LEU A 11 9.27 6.65 -11.74
C LEU A 11 7.78 6.62 -11.39
N VAL A 12 7.27 7.66 -10.76
CA VAL A 12 5.84 7.80 -10.46
C VAL A 12 4.99 7.85 -11.73
N GLU A 13 5.48 8.49 -12.82
CA GLU A 13 4.77 8.56 -14.10
C GLU A 13 4.56 7.18 -14.75
N ILE A 14 5.43 6.21 -14.48
CA ILE A 14 5.30 4.85 -15.01
C ILE A 14 4.63 3.89 -14.04
N TYR A 15 4.50 4.26 -12.76
CA TYR A 15 4.10 3.37 -11.67
C TYR A 15 2.77 2.66 -11.95
N ASP A 16 1.71 3.43 -12.22
CA ASP A 16 0.37 2.84 -12.46
C ASP A 16 0.34 1.91 -13.69
N THR A 17 1.19 2.18 -14.71
CA THR A 17 1.26 1.34 -15.91
C THR A 17 1.96 0.02 -15.62
N PHE A 18 3.01 0.04 -14.80
CA PHE A 18 3.71 -1.17 -14.37
C PHE A 18 2.91 -1.99 -13.36
N ASP A 19 2.18 -1.32 -12.46
CA ASP A 19 1.28 -1.97 -11.49
C ASP A 19 0.06 -2.62 -12.19
N GLY A 20 -0.30 -2.13 -13.37
CA GLY A 20 -1.32 -2.71 -14.23
C GLY A 20 -2.74 -2.52 -13.73
N GLN A 21 -3.62 -3.46 -14.10
CA GLN A 21 -5.01 -3.42 -13.65
C GLN A 21 -5.11 -3.89 -12.19
N ARG A 22 -5.45 -2.98 -11.29
CA ARG A 22 -5.60 -3.20 -9.86
C ARG A 22 -6.91 -3.94 -9.53
N LYS A 23 -7.02 -5.20 -10.01
CA LYS A 23 -8.18 -6.07 -9.70
C LYS A 23 -8.27 -6.48 -8.23
N ASP A 24 -7.16 -6.44 -7.52
CA ASP A 24 -7.08 -6.58 -6.08
C ASP A 24 -8.01 -5.60 -5.35
N LEU A 25 -8.18 -4.38 -5.87
CA LEU A 25 -9.03 -3.35 -5.26
C LEU A 25 -10.52 -3.70 -5.24
N ASP A 26 -10.99 -4.58 -6.13
CA ASP A 26 -12.39 -5.06 -6.13
C ASP A 26 -12.73 -5.79 -4.82
N HIS A 27 -11.78 -6.55 -4.30
CA HIS A 27 -11.94 -7.24 -3.02
C HIS A 27 -12.07 -6.25 -1.85
N TYR A 28 -11.24 -5.21 -1.82
CA TYR A 28 -11.33 -4.17 -0.80
C TYR A 28 -12.60 -3.35 -0.91
N LEU A 29 -13.07 -3.05 -2.11
CA LEU A 29 -14.39 -2.43 -2.30
C LEU A 29 -15.53 -3.29 -1.75
N ALA A 30 -15.45 -4.61 -1.90
CA ALA A 30 -16.42 -5.53 -1.32
C ALA A 30 -16.41 -5.47 0.22
N ILE A 31 -15.22 -5.40 0.84
CA ILE A 31 -15.06 -5.27 2.29
C ILE A 31 -15.62 -3.91 2.77
N VAL A 32 -15.33 -2.80 2.08
CA VAL A 32 -15.90 -1.48 2.40
C VAL A 32 -17.42 -1.51 2.42
N LYS A 33 -18.04 -2.18 1.45
CA LYS A 33 -19.50 -2.36 1.37
C LYS A 33 -20.03 -3.27 2.48
N GLU A 34 -19.34 -4.37 2.77
CA GLU A 34 -19.68 -5.32 3.84
C GLU A 34 -19.69 -4.61 5.20
N LEU A 35 -18.67 -3.79 5.48
CA LEU A 35 -18.56 -3.00 6.71
C LEU A 35 -19.46 -1.75 6.71
N ASN A 36 -20.17 -1.48 5.60
CA ASN A 36 -21.00 -0.29 5.40
C ASN A 36 -20.27 1.03 5.70
N ALA A 37 -18.96 1.07 5.45
CA ALA A 37 -18.13 2.24 5.71
C ALA A 37 -18.48 3.39 4.74
N LYS A 38 -18.62 4.60 5.27
CA LYS A 38 -18.91 5.83 4.52
C LYS A 38 -17.75 6.80 4.51
N SER A 39 -16.94 6.76 5.55
CA SER A 39 -15.73 7.55 5.69
C SER A 39 -14.50 6.64 5.81
N VAL A 40 -13.48 6.88 4.98
CA VAL A 40 -12.32 6.01 4.84
C VAL A 40 -11.02 6.81 4.91
N LEU A 41 -10.08 6.34 5.73
CA LEU A 41 -8.69 6.76 5.74
C LEU A 41 -7.86 5.74 4.95
N ASP A 42 -7.26 6.18 3.84
CA ASP A 42 -6.36 5.38 3.00
C ASP A 42 -4.91 5.75 3.37
N VAL A 43 -4.23 4.86 4.10
CA VAL A 43 -2.86 5.05 4.60
C VAL A 43 -1.86 4.47 3.62
N GLY A 44 -0.88 5.26 3.21
CA GLY A 44 0.03 4.91 2.12
C GLY A 44 -0.69 4.90 0.78
N CYS A 45 -1.53 5.92 0.54
CA CYS A 45 -2.43 5.96 -0.62
C CYS A 45 -1.71 6.06 -1.98
N GLY A 46 -0.40 6.33 -1.99
CA GLY A 46 0.45 6.39 -3.18
C GLY A 46 -0.12 7.30 -4.26
N THR A 47 -0.25 6.78 -5.48
CA THR A 47 -0.84 7.50 -6.62
C THR A 47 -2.36 7.60 -6.55
N GLY A 48 -3.00 7.20 -5.45
CA GLY A 48 -4.40 7.44 -5.15
C GLY A 48 -5.40 6.55 -5.88
N SER A 49 -4.98 5.42 -6.43
CA SER A 49 -5.86 4.53 -7.20
C SER A 49 -7.06 4.06 -6.37
N PHE A 50 -6.84 3.60 -5.13
CA PHE A 50 -7.94 3.16 -4.28
C PHE A 50 -8.74 4.32 -3.72
N SER A 51 -8.08 5.38 -3.24
CA SER A 51 -8.76 6.59 -2.76
C SER A 51 -9.74 7.17 -3.78
N CYS A 52 -9.32 7.31 -5.04
CA CYS A 52 -10.19 7.81 -6.12
C CYS A 52 -11.34 6.84 -6.44
N LEU A 53 -11.08 5.54 -6.39
CA LEU A 53 -12.09 4.51 -6.61
C LEU A 53 -13.17 4.53 -5.50
N LEU A 54 -12.78 4.67 -4.24
CA LEU A 54 -13.69 4.84 -3.10
C LEU A 54 -14.53 6.12 -3.21
N SER A 55 -13.89 7.22 -3.59
CA SER A 55 -14.57 8.50 -3.81
C SER A 55 -15.62 8.41 -4.93
N ALA A 56 -15.30 7.69 -6.02
CA ALA A 56 -16.25 7.41 -7.10
C ALA A 56 -17.46 6.58 -6.64
N GLN A 57 -17.33 5.80 -5.56
CA GLN A 57 -18.43 5.05 -4.92
C GLN A 57 -19.19 5.88 -3.88
N GLY A 58 -18.84 7.16 -3.69
CA GLY A 58 -19.52 8.08 -2.77
C GLY A 58 -19.02 8.02 -1.32
N CYS A 59 -17.86 7.43 -1.06
CA CYS A 59 -17.22 7.49 0.25
C CYS A 59 -16.54 8.86 0.45
N GLU A 60 -16.58 9.37 1.70
CA GLU A 60 -15.72 10.46 2.14
C GLU A 60 -14.32 9.89 2.38
N VAL A 61 -13.32 10.34 1.61
CA VAL A 61 -11.98 9.75 1.63
C VAL A 61 -10.92 10.75 2.05
N THR A 62 -10.07 10.33 2.98
CA THR A 62 -8.81 11.00 3.29
C THR A 62 -7.66 10.06 2.91
N GLY A 63 -6.82 10.47 1.98
CA GLY A 63 -5.60 9.75 1.60
C GLY A 63 -4.38 10.42 2.24
N ILE A 64 -3.50 9.63 2.86
CA ILE A 64 -2.23 10.11 3.41
C ILE A 64 -1.06 9.32 2.83
N ASP A 65 -0.04 10.02 2.38
CA ASP A 65 1.20 9.43 1.87
C ASP A 65 2.40 10.36 2.11
N PRO A 66 3.57 9.85 2.47
CA PRO A 66 4.78 10.65 2.65
C PRO A 66 5.42 11.11 1.33
N ALA A 67 5.06 10.52 0.18
CA ALA A 67 5.63 10.81 -1.12
C ALA A 67 4.86 11.92 -1.85
N GLU A 68 5.46 13.09 -1.96
CA GLU A 68 4.81 14.23 -2.63
C GLU A 68 4.59 13.99 -4.12
N ALA A 69 5.53 13.32 -4.81
CA ALA A 69 5.40 13.02 -6.22
C ALA A 69 4.21 12.08 -6.48
N SER A 70 4.02 11.06 -5.64
CA SER A 70 2.85 10.17 -5.69
C SER A 70 1.54 10.93 -5.49
N LEU A 71 1.45 11.80 -4.48
CA LEU A 71 0.27 12.63 -4.27
C LEU A 71 0.00 13.61 -5.41
N ASN A 72 1.05 14.11 -6.06
CA ASN A 72 0.90 14.95 -7.25
C ASN A 72 0.33 14.17 -8.44
N ALA A 73 0.64 12.89 -8.58
CA ALA A 73 -0.01 12.00 -9.55
C ALA A 73 -1.46 11.70 -9.14
N ALA A 74 -1.71 11.41 -7.86
CA ALA A 74 -3.03 11.14 -7.31
C ALA A 74 -4.03 12.28 -7.60
N ARG A 75 -3.61 13.53 -7.38
CA ARG A 75 -4.44 14.74 -7.60
C ARG A 75 -4.89 14.94 -9.04
N LYS A 76 -4.28 14.25 -10.01
CA LYS A 76 -4.64 14.33 -11.44
C LYS A 76 -5.66 13.26 -11.86
N LYS A 77 -5.99 12.31 -11.01
CA LYS A 77 -6.91 11.21 -11.32
C LYS A 77 -8.38 11.68 -11.28
N PRO A 78 -9.28 10.98 -11.98
CA PRO A 78 -10.72 11.19 -11.83
C PRO A 78 -11.14 11.08 -10.36
N TYR A 79 -12.08 11.91 -9.92
CA TYR A 79 -12.59 12.01 -8.54
C TYR A 79 -11.59 12.46 -7.47
N ALA A 80 -10.33 12.75 -7.83
CA ALA A 80 -9.30 13.20 -6.89
C ALA A 80 -9.64 14.53 -6.18
N ASN A 81 -10.48 15.36 -6.79
CA ASN A 81 -10.96 16.62 -6.22
C ASN A 81 -11.97 16.41 -5.06
N GLN A 82 -12.46 15.20 -4.86
CA GLN A 82 -13.35 14.82 -3.75
C GLN A 82 -12.59 14.12 -2.62
N VAL A 83 -11.31 13.86 -2.79
CA VAL A 83 -10.43 13.23 -1.80
C VAL A 83 -9.65 14.30 -1.06
N ARG A 84 -9.58 14.19 0.27
CA ARG A 84 -8.68 14.99 1.09
C ARG A 84 -7.29 14.38 1.10
N TRP A 85 -6.32 15.02 0.46
CA TRP A 85 -4.94 14.56 0.39
C TRP A 85 -4.08 15.17 1.48
N ILE A 86 -3.34 14.34 2.22
CA ILE A 86 -2.41 14.74 3.28
C ILE A 86 -1.01 14.26 2.92
N LEU A 87 -0.05 15.18 2.88
CA LEU A 87 1.36 14.86 2.74
C LEU A 87 1.95 14.57 4.13
N GLY A 88 2.37 13.35 4.37
CA GLY A 88 2.98 12.92 5.62
C GLY A 88 2.73 11.46 5.95
N ASP A 89 3.16 11.08 7.13
CA ASP A 89 2.89 9.80 7.78
C ASP A 89 1.73 9.91 8.78
N THR A 90 1.34 8.79 9.38
CA THR A 90 0.23 8.74 10.34
C THR A 90 0.44 9.60 11.59
N GLY A 91 1.68 9.94 11.95
CA GLY A 91 2.00 10.87 13.03
C GLY A 91 1.62 12.32 12.73
N ARG A 92 1.29 12.64 11.47
CA ARG A 92 0.85 13.96 11.01
C ARG A 92 -0.64 14.06 10.73
N LEU A 93 -1.41 13.00 11.03
CA LEU A 93 -2.85 13.03 10.86
C LEU A 93 -3.48 14.14 11.70
N PRO A 94 -4.28 15.02 11.10
CA PRO A 94 -5.08 15.95 11.87
C PRO A 94 -6.18 15.21 12.62
N PRO A 95 -6.83 15.84 13.60
CA PRO A 95 -8.03 15.27 14.19
C PRO A 95 -9.05 14.92 13.09
N LEU A 96 -9.39 13.65 12.99
CA LEU A 96 -10.43 13.13 12.09
C LEU A 96 -11.04 11.88 12.71
N THR A 97 -12.25 11.53 12.28
CA THR A 97 -12.91 10.31 12.70
C THR A 97 -13.49 9.63 11.47
N VAL A 98 -13.16 8.35 11.29
CA VAL A 98 -13.57 7.55 10.13
C VAL A 98 -14.16 6.21 10.54
N ASP A 99 -14.95 5.61 9.65
CA ASP A 99 -15.53 4.27 9.84
C ASP A 99 -14.47 3.18 9.61
N LEU A 100 -13.55 3.44 8.67
CA LEU A 100 -12.60 2.46 8.19
C LEU A 100 -11.24 3.12 7.90
N ALA A 101 -10.18 2.46 8.28
CA ALA A 101 -8.83 2.72 7.78
C ALA A 101 -8.37 1.54 6.93
N VAL A 102 -7.66 1.83 5.84
CA VAL A 102 -7.11 0.80 4.95
C VAL A 102 -5.63 1.03 4.70
N MET A 103 -4.89 -0.06 4.47
CA MET A 103 -3.51 -0.06 3.95
C MET A 103 -3.44 -1.10 2.84
N THR A 104 -3.62 -0.68 1.57
CA THR A 104 -3.58 -1.56 0.40
C THR A 104 -2.25 -1.48 -0.33
N GLY A 105 -1.89 -2.52 -1.09
CA GLY A 105 -0.60 -2.59 -1.78
C GLY A 105 0.56 -2.96 -0.86
N ASN A 106 0.28 -3.73 0.19
CA ASN A 106 1.26 -4.21 1.18
C ASN A 106 1.94 -3.08 1.99
N VAL A 107 1.26 -1.95 2.17
CA VAL A 107 1.75 -0.82 2.98
C VAL A 107 2.11 -1.22 4.40
N ALA A 108 1.40 -2.18 5.01
CA ALA A 108 1.73 -2.69 6.35
C ALA A 108 3.16 -3.24 6.45
N GLN A 109 3.77 -3.67 5.35
CA GLN A 109 5.13 -4.21 5.31
C GLN A 109 6.23 -3.14 5.21
N VAL A 110 5.91 -1.87 4.94
CA VAL A 110 6.91 -0.80 4.91
C VAL A 110 7.34 -0.33 6.31
N PHE A 111 6.58 -0.68 7.34
CA PHE A 111 6.93 -0.40 8.73
C PHE A 111 7.95 -1.42 9.22
N ILE A 112 9.23 -1.06 9.14
CA ILE A 112 10.36 -1.96 9.34
C ILE A 112 10.54 -2.34 10.80
N THR A 113 10.46 -1.36 11.70
CA THR A 113 10.64 -1.59 13.15
C THR A 113 9.32 -1.89 13.84
N GLU A 114 9.39 -2.57 14.98
CA GLU A 114 8.19 -2.85 15.78
C GLU A 114 7.59 -1.56 16.36
N ASP A 115 8.44 -0.58 16.71
CA ASP A 115 7.98 0.71 17.21
C ASP A 115 7.24 1.50 16.13
N ASP A 116 7.76 1.55 14.89
CA ASP A 116 7.07 2.21 13.78
C ASP A 116 5.72 1.53 13.49
N TRP A 117 5.70 0.21 13.45
CA TRP A 117 4.48 -0.56 13.25
C TRP A 117 3.43 -0.26 14.32
N LYS A 118 3.82 -0.36 15.59
CA LYS A 118 2.94 -0.11 16.72
C LYS A 118 2.45 1.34 16.78
N ASN A 119 3.35 2.31 16.57
CA ASN A 119 2.98 3.72 16.55
C ASN A 119 1.96 4.03 15.43
N ASN A 120 2.12 3.42 14.26
CA ASN A 120 1.14 3.55 13.16
C ASN A 120 -0.21 2.94 13.53
N LEU A 121 -0.24 1.74 14.10
CA LEU A 121 -1.50 1.12 14.55
C LEU A 121 -2.21 2.01 15.59
N ILE A 122 -1.49 2.57 16.55
CA ILE A 122 -2.05 3.46 17.58
C ILE A 122 -2.57 4.76 16.95
N ALA A 123 -1.80 5.37 16.04
CA ALA A 123 -2.21 6.60 15.37
C ALA A 123 -3.47 6.38 14.51
N ILE A 124 -3.55 5.28 13.78
CA ILE A 124 -4.74 4.89 13.01
C ILE A 124 -5.92 4.62 13.95
N ARG A 125 -5.69 3.92 15.09
CA ARG A 125 -6.74 3.64 16.08
C ARG A 125 -7.40 4.91 16.60
N GLN A 126 -6.62 5.98 16.78
CA GLN A 126 -7.13 7.27 17.24
C GLN A 126 -8.04 7.97 16.23
N THR A 127 -7.97 7.59 14.95
CA THR A 127 -8.85 8.13 13.90
C THR A 127 -10.12 7.32 13.70
N LEU A 128 -10.19 6.11 14.24
CA LEU A 128 -11.36 5.26 14.07
C LEU A 128 -12.43 5.61 15.10
N GLN A 129 -13.68 5.69 14.64
CA GLN A 129 -14.81 5.73 15.55
C GLN A 129 -14.91 4.46 16.41
N ASN A 130 -15.70 4.49 17.46
CA ASN A 130 -15.96 3.29 18.26
C ASN A 130 -16.59 2.20 17.36
N GLY A 131 -15.96 1.02 17.34
CA GLY A 131 -16.39 -0.07 16.47
C GLY A 131 -15.97 0.07 15.01
N GLY A 132 -15.22 1.12 14.64
CA GLY A 132 -14.59 1.26 13.31
C GLY A 132 -13.56 0.16 13.05
N HIS A 133 -13.13 0.01 11.81
CA HIS A 133 -12.28 -1.10 11.41
C HIS A 133 -10.97 -0.63 10.77
N ILE A 134 -9.95 -1.47 10.87
CA ILE A 134 -8.75 -1.40 10.03
C ILE A 134 -8.72 -2.64 9.13
N VAL A 135 -8.36 -2.44 7.85
CA VAL A 135 -8.21 -3.51 6.86
C VAL A 135 -6.89 -3.33 6.13
N PHE A 136 -6.10 -4.38 6.06
CA PHE A 136 -4.83 -4.38 5.36
C PHE A 136 -4.40 -5.80 4.98
N GLU A 137 -3.53 -5.91 3.99
CA GLU A 137 -2.90 -7.18 3.66
C GLU A 137 -1.41 -7.18 4.00
N VAL A 138 -0.90 -8.40 4.16
CA VAL A 138 0.52 -8.71 4.24
C VAL A 138 0.79 -10.03 3.50
N ARG A 139 1.95 -10.14 2.88
CA ARG A 139 2.39 -11.41 2.29
C ARG A 139 2.68 -12.42 3.39
N ASP A 140 2.25 -13.66 3.16
CA ASP A 140 2.58 -14.79 4.03
C ASP A 140 4.08 -15.09 3.94
N PRO A 141 4.86 -14.93 5.03
CA PRO A 141 6.29 -15.21 5.01
C PRO A 141 6.62 -16.67 4.68
N ALA A 142 5.72 -17.62 4.98
CA ALA A 142 5.91 -19.03 4.65
C ALA A 142 5.95 -19.30 3.15
N GLN A 143 5.35 -18.42 2.32
CA GLN A 143 5.37 -18.55 0.87
C GLN A 143 6.66 -18.02 0.25
N GLN A 144 7.48 -17.29 1.00
CA GLN A 144 8.76 -16.74 0.55
C GLN A 144 8.65 -16.06 -0.83
N ALA A 145 7.63 -15.22 -1.02
CA ALA A 145 7.31 -14.59 -2.31
C ALA A 145 8.52 -13.91 -2.95
N TRP A 146 9.46 -13.41 -2.14
CA TRP A 146 10.69 -12.77 -2.60
C TRP A 146 11.64 -13.68 -3.39
N LEU A 147 11.53 -15.01 -3.28
CA LEU A 147 12.34 -15.94 -4.10
C LEU A 147 12.02 -15.82 -5.60
N LYS A 148 10.87 -15.24 -5.95
CA LYS A 148 10.46 -14.96 -7.32
C LYS A 148 10.86 -13.55 -7.78
N TRP A 149 11.43 -12.71 -6.91
CA TRP A 149 11.84 -11.36 -7.28
C TRP A 149 13.26 -11.40 -7.86
N THR A 150 13.35 -11.91 -9.05
CA THR A 150 14.58 -11.98 -9.86
C THR A 150 14.31 -11.31 -11.20
N ARG A 151 15.36 -10.79 -11.82
CA ARG A 151 15.24 -10.21 -13.17
C ARG A 151 14.54 -11.15 -14.15
N GLU A 152 14.87 -12.43 -14.10
CA GLU A 152 14.31 -13.44 -15.02
C GLU A 152 12.78 -13.56 -14.88
N GLN A 153 12.25 -13.48 -13.65
CA GLN A 153 10.83 -13.70 -13.37
C GLN A 153 10.00 -12.40 -13.34
N THR A 154 10.65 -11.26 -13.08
CA THR A 154 9.96 -9.97 -12.93
C THR A 154 10.18 -9.02 -14.09
N HIS A 155 11.04 -9.37 -15.06
CA HIS A 155 11.29 -8.51 -16.21
C HIS A 155 10.03 -8.28 -17.04
N GLN A 156 9.76 -7.02 -17.29
CA GLN A 156 8.67 -6.55 -18.15
C GLN A 156 9.20 -5.47 -19.09
N ARG A 157 8.67 -5.41 -20.30
CA ARG A 157 8.87 -4.33 -21.25
C ARG A 157 7.51 -3.79 -21.65
N ILE A 158 7.21 -2.59 -21.21
CA ILE A 158 5.87 -1.99 -21.31
C ILE A 158 5.96 -0.68 -22.09
N GLU A 159 5.00 -0.45 -22.98
CA GLU A 159 4.82 0.83 -23.62
C GLU A 159 4.00 1.75 -22.70
N VAL A 160 4.64 2.81 -22.22
CA VAL A 160 4.01 3.79 -21.33
C VAL A 160 3.56 4.99 -22.16
N PRO A 161 2.29 5.40 -22.09
CA PRO A 161 1.77 6.53 -22.86
C PRO A 161 2.61 7.81 -22.65
N ASN A 162 2.96 8.48 -23.75
CA ASN A 162 3.79 9.69 -23.79
C ASN A 162 5.25 9.56 -23.33
N ILE A 163 5.69 8.37 -22.93
CA ILE A 163 7.08 8.10 -22.47
C ILE A 163 7.78 7.16 -23.44
N GLY A 164 7.06 6.19 -24.02
CA GLY A 164 7.61 5.15 -24.86
C GLY A 164 7.87 3.85 -24.08
N PHE A 165 8.73 2.98 -24.62
CA PHE A 165 9.03 1.72 -23.98
C PHE A 165 9.93 1.89 -22.77
N VAL A 166 9.54 1.20 -21.69
CA VAL A 166 10.33 1.09 -20.45
C VAL A 166 10.47 -0.38 -20.09
N GLU A 167 11.71 -0.82 -19.87
CA GLU A 167 11.98 -2.12 -19.26
C GLU A 167 12.06 -1.96 -17.74
N GLY A 168 11.50 -2.92 -17.00
CA GLY A 168 11.56 -2.93 -15.54
C GLY A 168 11.72 -4.33 -15.00
N TRP A 169 12.47 -4.49 -13.92
CA TRP A 169 12.60 -5.74 -13.16
C TRP A 169 13.03 -5.46 -11.73
N CYS A 170 12.83 -6.44 -10.84
CA CYS A 170 13.28 -6.37 -9.47
C CYS A 170 14.21 -7.55 -9.15
N ASP A 171 15.22 -7.29 -8.32
CA ASP A 171 16.16 -8.28 -7.79
C ASP A 171 16.23 -8.17 -6.27
N VAL A 172 16.20 -9.32 -5.57
CA VAL A 172 16.44 -9.35 -4.12
C VAL A 172 17.93 -9.09 -3.87
N MET A 173 18.19 -8.15 -2.97
CA MET A 173 19.54 -7.80 -2.52
C MET A 173 19.92 -8.58 -1.26
N GLU A 174 18.95 -8.72 -0.34
CA GLU A 174 19.14 -9.38 0.95
C GLU A 174 17.79 -9.86 1.48
N ALA A 175 17.78 -11.03 2.14
CA ALA A 175 16.64 -11.54 2.85
C ALA A 175 17.12 -12.21 4.14
N SER A 176 16.89 -11.59 5.29
CA SER A 176 17.28 -12.08 6.61
C SER A 176 16.36 -11.53 7.70
N ASP A 177 16.13 -12.29 8.74
CA ASP A 177 15.39 -11.89 9.95
C ASP A 177 14.02 -11.26 9.66
N GLY A 178 13.31 -11.77 8.64
CA GLY A 178 12.01 -11.24 8.23
C GLY A 178 12.08 -9.91 7.48
N LEU A 179 13.28 -9.42 7.15
CA LEU A 179 13.49 -8.27 6.29
C LEU A 179 13.90 -8.71 4.90
N VAL A 180 13.28 -8.14 3.88
CA VAL A 180 13.64 -8.37 2.49
C VAL A 180 13.94 -7.04 1.83
N ARG A 181 15.21 -6.86 1.45
CA ARG A 181 15.66 -5.71 0.67
C ARG A 181 15.77 -6.11 -0.79
N PHE A 182 15.18 -5.29 -1.65
CA PHE A 182 15.19 -5.52 -3.09
C PHE A 182 15.41 -4.22 -3.86
N ARG A 183 15.88 -4.35 -5.09
CA ARG A 183 16.07 -3.25 -6.03
C ARG A 183 15.20 -3.47 -7.24
N CYS A 184 14.40 -2.49 -7.60
CA CYS A 184 13.77 -2.41 -8.91
C CYS A 184 14.56 -1.47 -9.82
N THR A 185 14.81 -1.90 -11.06
CA THR A 185 15.54 -1.16 -12.08
C THR A 185 14.61 -0.89 -13.25
N TYR A 186 14.64 0.35 -13.75
CA TYR A 186 13.84 0.81 -14.89
C TYR A 186 14.76 1.43 -15.94
N VAL A 187 14.64 0.97 -17.18
CA VAL A 187 15.40 1.46 -18.34
C VAL A 187 14.43 2.13 -19.31
N PHE A 188 14.59 3.42 -19.51
CA PHE A 188 13.80 4.23 -20.45
C PHE A 188 14.44 4.17 -21.81
N GLU A 189 13.85 3.46 -22.79
CA GLU A 189 14.45 3.27 -24.11
C GLU A 189 14.59 4.58 -24.91
N ALA A 190 13.71 5.56 -24.68
CA ALA A 190 13.68 6.81 -25.41
C ALA A 190 14.98 7.64 -25.27
N ASP A 191 15.66 7.56 -24.12
CA ASP A 191 16.86 8.35 -23.83
C ASP A 191 17.98 7.53 -23.16
N GLY A 192 17.74 6.23 -22.94
CA GLY A 192 18.71 5.32 -22.29
C GLY A 192 18.89 5.57 -20.79
N GLN A 193 18.07 6.42 -20.15
CA GLN A 193 18.17 6.64 -18.70
C GLN A 193 17.84 5.38 -17.92
N ILE A 194 18.64 5.10 -16.91
CA ILE A 194 18.43 4.00 -15.96
C ILE A 194 18.13 4.62 -14.60
N LEU A 195 17.00 4.25 -14.02
CA LEU A 195 16.63 4.64 -12.66
C LEU A 195 16.45 3.38 -11.80
N THR A 196 16.78 3.49 -10.52
CA THR A 196 16.61 2.39 -9.56
C THR A 196 15.84 2.86 -8.34
N SER A 197 15.15 1.91 -7.73
CA SER A 197 14.50 2.10 -6.43
C SER A 197 14.85 0.93 -5.52
N ASP A 198 15.50 1.23 -4.40
CA ASP A 198 15.74 0.26 -3.34
C ASP A 198 14.60 0.35 -2.34
N SER A 199 14.07 -0.80 -1.96
CA SER A 199 12.99 -0.92 -0.98
C SER A 199 13.32 -2.01 0.02
N THR A 200 12.80 -1.86 1.24
CA THR A 200 12.87 -2.91 2.27
C THR A 200 11.47 -3.17 2.79
N LEU A 201 11.10 -4.43 2.89
CA LEU A 201 9.82 -4.85 3.46
C LEU A 201 10.05 -5.75 4.67
N ARG A 202 9.21 -5.58 5.70
CA ARG A 202 9.15 -6.45 6.87
C ARG A 202 8.08 -7.51 6.65
N PHE A 203 8.49 -8.77 6.69
CA PHE A 203 7.61 -9.92 6.69
C PHE A 203 7.40 -10.37 8.15
N ARG A 204 6.19 -10.14 8.66
CA ARG A 204 5.78 -10.56 10.01
C ARG A 204 4.97 -11.82 9.94
N GLU A 205 5.17 -12.70 10.93
CA GLU A 205 4.31 -13.85 11.09
C GLU A 205 2.88 -13.41 11.45
N LYS A 206 1.92 -14.23 11.08
CA LYS A 206 0.49 -13.96 11.31
C LYS A 206 0.19 -13.69 12.79
N GLU A 207 0.79 -14.46 13.68
CA GLU A 207 0.63 -14.36 15.12
C GLU A 207 1.23 -13.07 15.68
N GLU A 208 2.34 -12.58 15.13
CA GLU A 208 2.95 -11.29 15.49
C GLU A 208 2.01 -10.14 15.17
N ILE A 209 1.34 -10.21 14.00
CA ILE A 209 0.37 -9.18 13.59
C ILE A 209 -0.87 -9.19 14.50
N ILE A 210 -1.43 -10.38 14.80
CA ILE A 210 -2.57 -10.52 15.71
C ILE A 210 -2.22 -9.88 17.07
N HIS A 211 -1.07 -10.24 17.61
CA HIS A 211 -0.63 -9.73 18.91
C HIS A 211 -0.45 -8.21 18.92
N SER A 212 0.16 -7.63 17.85
CA SER A 212 0.35 -6.18 17.75
C SER A 212 -0.97 -5.43 17.58
N LEU A 213 -1.94 -5.98 16.87
CA LEU A 213 -3.29 -5.43 16.78
C LEU A 213 -3.97 -5.40 18.15
N GLU A 214 -3.95 -6.51 18.89
CA GLU A 214 -4.54 -6.60 20.22
C GLU A 214 -3.91 -5.61 21.21
N GLN A 215 -2.58 -5.49 21.19
CA GLN A 215 -1.86 -4.52 22.03
C GLN A 215 -2.16 -3.07 21.65
N SER A 216 -2.60 -2.82 20.43
CA SER A 216 -2.91 -1.47 19.90
C SER A 216 -4.40 -1.11 20.00
N GLY A 217 -5.22 -1.91 20.70
CA GLY A 217 -6.63 -1.63 20.93
C GLY A 217 -7.55 -2.07 19.79
N TYR A 218 -7.20 -3.18 19.13
CA TYR A 218 -8.04 -3.81 18.11
C TYR A 218 -8.40 -5.24 18.50
N GLN A 219 -9.53 -5.70 18.01
CA GLN A 219 -9.92 -7.10 18.01
C GLN A 219 -9.95 -7.62 16.57
N VAL A 220 -9.15 -8.63 16.25
CA VAL A 220 -9.20 -9.29 14.94
C VAL A 220 -10.56 -9.96 14.78
N LYS A 221 -11.28 -9.62 13.73
CA LYS A 221 -12.61 -10.16 13.40
C LYS A 221 -12.54 -11.25 12.35
N ASP A 222 -11.64 -11.07 11.37
CA ASP A 222 -11.49 -12.02 10.29
C ASP A 222 -10.07 -11.93 9.71
N ILE A 223 -9.61 -13.02 9.13
CA ILE A 223 -8.37 -13.10 8.35
C ILE A 223 -8.69 -13.89 7.10
N ARG A 224 -8.69 -13.21 5.95
CA ARG A 224 -9.08 -13.77 4.65
C ARG A 224 -7.87 -14.03 3.78
N ASP A 225 -8.07 -14.89 2.80
CA ASP A 225 -7.17 -15.03 1.67
C ASP A 225 -7.39 -13.88 0.67
N ALA A 226 -6.33 -13.44 -0.02
CA ALA A 226 -6.43 -12.47 -1.10
C ALA A 226 -6.86 -13.19 -2.40
N PRO A 227 -8.04 -12.86 -2.98
CA PRO A 227 -8.56 -13.60 -4.14
C PRO A 227 -7.69 -13.51 -5.40
N ASP A 228 -6.93 -12.40 -5.55
CA ASP A 228 -6.00 -12.17 -6.67
C ASP A 228 -4.67 -12.90 -6.50
N ARG A 229 -4.33 -13.27 -5.24
CA ARG A 229 -3.10 -13.99 -4.86
C ARG A 229 -3.39 -15.11 -3.87
N PRO A 230 -4.14 -16.14 -4.27
CA PRO A 230 -4.60 -17.19 -3.36
C PRO A 230 -3.46 -17.85 -2.60
N LYS A 231 -3.60 -17.92 -1.27
CA LYS A 231 -2.61 -18.49 -0.33
C LYS A 231 -1.25 -17.80 -0.31
N GLN A 232 -1.16 -16.58 -0.84
CA GLN A 232 0.09 -15.80 -0.83
C GLN A 232 0.08 -14.67 0.19
N GLU A 233 -1.10 -14.22 0.59
CA GLU A 233 -1.31 -13.05 1.43
C GLU A 233 -2.43 -13.28 2.44
N PHE A 234 -2.34 -12.61 3.58
CA PHE A 234 -3.40 -12.52 4.57
C PHE A 234 -4.03 -11.13 4.51
N VAL A 235 -5.35 -11.06 4.41
CA VAL A 235 -6.12 -9.83 4.54
C VAL A 235 -6.72 -9.79 5.94
N PHE A 236 -6.20 -8.90 6.78
CA PHE A 236 -6.68 -8.71 8.15
C PHE A 236 -7.84 -7.73 8.18
N ILE A 237 -8.90 -8.08 8.93
CA ILE A 237 -10.03 -7.23 9.28
C ILE A 237 -10.09 -7.17 10.80
N ALA A 238 -9.76 -6.01 11.37
CA ALA A 238 -9.77 -5.85 12.82
C ALA A 238 -10.61 -4.63 13.23
N GLN A 239 -11.32 -4.76 14.35
CA GLN A 239 -12.23 -3.76 14.88
C GLN A 239 -11.57 -3.02 16.04
N ALA A 240 -11.73 -1.71 16.06
CA ALA A 240 -11.36 -0.83 17.15
C ALA A 240 -12.22 -1.11 18.41
N VAL A 241 -11.58 -1.42 19.54
CA VAL A 241 -12.22 -1.74 20.83
C VAL A 241 -11.80 -0.75 21.92
#